data_5037eff539445a638e32b57dcc7be856
#
_entry.id   5037eff539445a638e32b57dcc7be856
#
_cell.length_a   1.000
_cell.length_b   1.000
_cell.length_c   1.000
_cell.angle_alpha   90.00
_cell.angle_beta   90.00
_cell.angle_gamma   90.00
#
_symmetry.space_group_name_H-M   'P 1'
#
loop_
_entity.id
_entity.type
_entity.pdbx_description
1 polymer ?
#
loop_
_entity_poly.entity_id
_entity_poly.type
_entity_poly.pdbx_seq_one_letter_code
_entity_poly.pdbx_strand_id
1 'polypeptide(L)'
;MRFLKSNIDSITKLYINQIGVAIFSMFLYTATGAVESNHTALIKCLISVFSIAFYFALVYNVAWEIGAKDKIRIDAKRLEREPKKGIFLGFWANSLNFIVVGAALILYVLYALTSVEVFQSLFAILNLIFRLFVSMYLGVIQGICASFEESVHLYWISQTVLYIVFCVISSLVILPSPNV
;
A
#
# COMPACT_ATOMS: atom_id res chain seq x y z
N MET A 1 7.11 20.89 -8.57
CA MET A 1 6.17 21.47 -7.59
C MET A 1 4.80 21.88 -8.18
N ARG A 2 4.69 22.34 -9.43
CA ARG A 2 3.38 22.65 -10.07
C ARG A 2 2.42 21.46 -10.12
N PHE A 3 2.90 20.28 -10.50
CA PHE A 3 2.10 19.05 -10.59
C PHE A 3 1.42 18.67 -9.26
N LEU A 4 2.17 18.71 -8.15
CA LEU A 4 1.64 18.42 -6.81
C LEU A 4 0.54 19.40 -6.41
N LYS A 5 0.76 20.71 -6.59
CA LYS A 5 -0.24 21.72 -6.24
C LYS A 5 -1.55 21.56 -7.02
N SER A 6 -1.47 21.17 -8.30
CA SER A 6 -2.67 21.00 -9.15
C SER A 6 -3.45 19.70 -8.87
N ASN A 7 -2.80 18.69 -8.24
CA ASN A 7 -3.42 17.38 -8.01
C ASN A 7 -3.48 16.99 -6.52
N ILE A 8 -3.24 17.94 -5.60
CA ILE A 8 -3.17 17.68 -4.16
C ILE A 8 -4.45 17.05 -3.62
N ASP A 9 -5.62 17.53 -4.06
CA ASP A 9 -6.91 16.98 -3.62
C ASP A 9 -7.08 15.51 -4.03
N SER A 10 -6.63 15.17 -5.22
CA SER A 10 -6.68 13.79 -5.74
C SER A 10 -5.74 12.87 -4.97
N ILE A 11 -4.52 13.33 -4.71
CA ILE A 11 -3.52 12.61 -3.92
C ILE A 11 -4.03 12.42 -2.49
N THR A 12 -4.59 13.46 -1.88
CA THR A 12 -5.16 13.40 -0.52
C THR A 12 -6.30 12.39 -0.45
N LYS A 13 -7.21 12.36 -1.44
CA LYS A 13 -8.29 11.35 -1.49
C LYS A 13 -7.73 9.93 -1.54
N LEU A 14 -6.68 9.69 -2.35
CA LEU A 14 -6.03 8.38 -2.44
C LEU A 14 -5.39 7.97 -1.10
N TYR A 15 -4.73 8.89 -0.40
CA TYR A 15 -4.18 8.63 0.94
C TYR A 15 -5.26 8.30 1.96
N ILE A 16 -6.34 9.09 2.01
CA ILE A 16 -7.45 8.85 2.94
C ILE A 16 -8.06 7.47 2.69
N ASN A 17 -8.30 7.11 1.43
CA ASN A 17 -8.80 5.79 1.06
C ASN A 17 -7.86 4.67 1.50
N GLN A 18 -6.55 4.84 1.29
CA GLN A 18 -5.54 3.86 1.68
C GLN A 18 -5.49 3.66 3.19
N ILE A 19 -5.43 4.76 3.96
CA ILE A 19 -5.41 4.69 5.43
C ILE A 19 -6.71 4.08 5.95
N GLY A 20 -7.85 4.46 5.39
CA GLY A 20 -9.16 3.91 5.76
C GLY A 20 -9.23 2.40 5.55
N VAL A 21 -8.79 1.92 4.38
CA VAL A 21 -8.75 0.47 4.08
C VAL A 21 -7.73 -0.25 4.95
N ALA A 22 -6.56 0.35 5.22
CA ALA A 22 -5.55 -0.24 6.08
C ALA A 22 -6.08 -0.45 7.51
N ILE A 23 -6.73 0.56 8.09
CA ILE A 23 -7.36 0.46 9.42
C ILE A 23 -8.47 -0.61 9.40
N PHE A 24 -9.35 -0.57 8.41
CA PHE A 24 -10.43 -1.54 8.27
C PHE A 24 -9.89 -2.98 8.16
N SER A 25 -8.88 -3.18 7.33
CA SER A 25 -8.24 -4.49 7.15
C SER A 25 -7.56 -4.98 8.43
N MET A 26 -6.94 -4.08 9.19
CA MET A 26 -6.33 -4.41 10.47
C MET A 26 -7.39 -4.91 11.47
N PHE A 27 -8.55 -4.25 11.55
CA PHE A 27 -9.65 -4.71 12.40
C PHE A 27 -10.16 -6.09 11.97
N LEU A 28 -10.38 -6.32 10.68
CA LEU A 28 -10.82 -7.62 10.18
C LEU A 28 -9.78 -8.70 10.46
N TYR A 29 -8.51 -8.40 10.25
CA TYR A 29 -7.41 -9.34 10.47
C TYR A 29 -7.27 -9.71 11.95
N THR A 30 -7.36 -8.75 12.88
CA THR A 30 -7.31 -9.00 14.32
C THR A 30 -8.54 -9.76 14.83
N ALA A 31 -9.71 -9.48 14.27
CA ALA A 31 -10.94 -10.21 14.61
C ALA A 31 -10.84 -11.71 14.27
N THR A 32 -10.10 -12.08 13.21
CA THR A 32 -9.87 -13.51 12.91
C THR A 32 -8.96 -14.22 13.90
N GLY A 33 -8.09 -13.49 14.59
CA GLY A 33 -7.26 -14.07 15.66
C GLY A 33 -8.05 -14.50 16.89
N ALA A 34 -9.27 -13.98 17.06
CA ALA A 34 -10.19 -14.37 18.14
C ALA A 34 -11.01 -15.64 17.81
N VAL A 35 -10.97 -16.11 16.56
CA VAL A 35 -11.70 -17.30 16.12
C VAL A 35 -10.72 -18.47 16.02
N GLU A 36 -10.72 -19.33 17.03
CA GLU A 36 -9.98 -20.60 16.98
C GLU A 36 -10.68 -21.56 16.01
N SER A 37 -10.15 -21.68 14.79
CA SER A 37 -10.63 -22.64 13.81
C SER A 37 -9.48 -23.24 13.01
N ASN A 38 -9.64 -24.50 12.57
CA ASN A 38 -8.68 -25.17 11.68
C ASN A 38 -8.50 -24.44 10.32
N HIS A 39 -9.35 -23.45 10.02
CA HIS A 39 -9.36 -22.71 8.77
C HIS A 39 -8.88 -21.24 8.90
N THR A 40 -8.26 -20.90 10.03
CA THR A 40 -7.82 -19.51 10.32
C THR A 40 -6.93 -18.92 9.21
N ALA A 41 -6.02 -19.70 8.65
CA ALA A 41 -5.14 -19.26 7.56
C ALA A 41 -5.92 -18.93 6.29
N LEU A 42 -6.92 -19.75 5.94
CA LEU A 42 -7.77 -19.56 4.77
C LEU A 42 -8.66 -18.31 4.94
N ILE A 43 -9.22 -18.11 6.13
CA ILE A 43 -10.04 -16.94 6.47
C ILE A 43 -9.20 -15.67 6.36
N LYS A 44 -7.98 -15.65 6.88
CA LYS A 44 -7.04 -14.52 6.76
C LYS A 44 -6.72 -14.20 5.30
N CYS A 45 -6.50 -15.23 4.48
CA CYS A 45 -6.27 -15.05 3.04
C CYS A 45 -7.49 -14.43 2.34
N LEU A 46 -8.70 -14.93 2.60
CA LEU A 46 -9.95 -14.41 2.04
C LEU A 46 -10.19 -12.93 2.44
N ILE A 47 -9.95 -12.58 3.70
CA ILE A 47 -10.04 -11.19 4.18
C ILE A 47 -9.04 -10.29 3.45
N SER A 48 -7.82 -10.74 3.25
CA SER A 48 -6.84 -9.96 2.49
C SER A 48 -7.24 -9.78 1.04
N VAL A 49 -7.70 -10.82 0.37
CA VAL A 49 -8.21 -10.73 -1.02
C VAL A 49 -9.38 -9.75 -1.10
N PHE A 50 -10.32 -9.82 -0.18
CA PHE A 50 -11.43 -8.87 -0.09
C PHE A 50 -10.94 -7.43 0.12
N SER A 51 -10.01 -7.22 1.05
CA SER A 51 -9.45 -5.89 1.35
C SER A 51 -8.71 -5.29 0.16
N ILE A 52 -7.94 -6.12 -0.57
CA ILE A 52 -7.24 -5.73 -1.80
C ILE A 52 -8.24 -5.34 -2.88
N ALA A 53 -9.27 -6.16 -3.10
CA ALA A 53 -10.31 -5.89 -4.10
C ALA A 53 -11.06 -4.59 -3.77
N PHE A 54 -11.39 -4.39 -2.49
CA PHE A 54 -12.06 -3.18 -2.01
C PHE A 54 -11.16 -1.94 -2.19
N TYR A 55 -9.87 -2.04 -1.85
CA TYR A 55 -8.91 -0.98 -2.08
C TYR A 55 -8.80 -0.59 -3.56
N PHE A 56 -8.69 -1.57 -4.45
CA PHE A 56 -8.64 -1.31 -5.89
C PHE A 56 -9.92 -0.70 -6.43
N ALA A 57 -11.09 -1.08 -5.91
CA ALA A 57 -12.36 -0.46 -6.28
C ALA A 57 -12.39 1.04 -5.90
N LEU A 58 -11.90 1.39 -4.70
CA LEU A 58 -11.81 2.79 -4.27
C LEU A 58 -10.81 3.58 -5.10
N VAL A 59 -9.63 3.00 -5.37
CA VAL A 59 -8.61 3.63 -6.23
C VAL A 59 -9.15 3.84 -7.64
N TYR A 60 -9.86 2.86 -8.19
CA TYR A 60 -10.48 2.96 -9.51
C TYR A 60 -11.50 4.11 -9.56
N ASN A 61 -12.37 4.24 -8.55
CA ASN A 61 -13.35 5.33 -8.48
C ASN A 61 -12.68 6.71 -8.49
N VAL A 62 -11.60 6.89 -7.74
CA VAL A 62 -10.84 8.15 -7.73
C VAL A 62 -10.15 8.38 -9.09
N ALA A 63 -9.55 7.36 -9.67
CA ALA A 63 -8.89 7.46 -10.97
C ALA A 63 -9.89 7.82 -12.07
N TRP A 64 -11.09 7.21 -12.04
CA TRP A 64 -12.17 7.53 -12.97
C TRP A 64 -12.65 8.98 -12.82
N GLU A 65 -12.84 9.46 -11.58
CA GLU A 65 -13.24 10.85 -11.32
C GLU A 65 -12.20 11.85 -11.89
N ILE A 66 -10.91 11.55 -11.72
CA ILE A 66 -9.81 12.37 -12.25
C ILE A 66 -9.83 12.35 -13.78
N GLY A 67 -9.96 11.16 -14.38
CA GLY A 67 -10.02 11.00 -15.84
C GLY A 67 -11.19 11.77 -16.47
N ALA A 68 -12.37 11.67 -15.87
CA ALA A 68 -13.56 12.39 -16.33
C ALA A 68 -13.38 13.92 -16.28
N LYS A 69 -12.80 14.44 -15.17
CA LYS A 69 -12.50 15.88 -15.05
C LYS A 69 -11.45 16.36 -16.04
N ASP A 70 -10.43 15.55 -16.27
CA ASP A 70 -9.37 15.88 -17.23
C ASP A 70 -9.90 15.87 -18.65
N LYS A 71 -10.77 14.92 -19.02
CA LYS A 71 -11.41 14.88 -20.34
C LYS A 71 -12.18 16.16 -20.62
N ILE A 72 -13.05 16.59 -19.70
CA ILE A 72 -13.82 17.83 -19.85
C ILE A 72 -12.90 19.04 -20.11
N ARG A 73 -11.74 19.09 -19.40
CA ARG A 73 -10.77 20.18 -19.57
C ARG A 73 -10.02 20.11 -20.90
N ILE A 74 -9.72 18.90 -21.38
CA ILE A 74 -9.07 18.66 -22.68
C ILE A 74 -10.01 19.04 -23.81
N ASP A 75 -11.27 18.61 -23.75
CA ASP A 75 -12.31 18.92 -24.74
C ASP A 75 -12.56 20.45 -24.84
N ALA A 76 -12.47 21.12 -23.67
CA ALA A 76 -12.52 22.59 -23.60
C ALA A 76 -11.22 23.30 -24.03
N LYS A 77 -10.21 22.59 -24.53
CA LYS A 77 -8.86 23.09 -24.89
C LYS A 77 -8.13 23.86 -23.78
N ARG A 78 -8.46 23.56 -22.51
CA ARG A 78 -7.84 24.18 -21.33
C ARG A 78 -6.68 23.35 -20.75
N LEU A 79 -6.52 22.10 -21.18
CA LEU A 79 -5.48 21.17 -20.72
C LEU A 79 -4.97 20.37 -21.92
N GLU A 80 -3.66 20.16 -21.97
CA GLU A 80 -3.05 19.22 -22.91
C GLU A 80 -3.11 17.79 -22.34
N ARG A 81 -3.17 16.81 -23.24
CA ARG A 81 -3.24 15.39 -22.85
C ARG A 81 -1.88 14.92 -22.32
N GLU A 82 -1.83 14.56 -21.05
CA GLU A 82 -0.65 14.01 -20.38
C GLU A 82 -0.83 12.50 -20.08
N PRO A 83 -0.37 11.60 -20.97
CA PRO A 83 -0.61 10.15 -20.80
C PRO A 83 0.07 9.55 -19.56
N LYS A 84 1.12 10.19 -19.04
CA LYS A 84 1.88 9.72 -17.86
C LYS A 84 1.33 10.24 -16.53
N LYS A 85 0.31 11.08 -16.53
CA LYS A 85 -0.23 11.70 -15.31
C LYS A 85 -0.68 10.68 -14.28
N GLY A 86 -1.34 9.60 -14.72
CA GLY A 86 -1.83 8.53 -13.85
C GLY A 86 -0.69 7.82 -13.10
N ILE A 87 0.43 7.52 -13.78
CA ILE A 87 1.60 6.88 -13.16
C ILE A 87 2.17 7.77 -12.06
N PHE A 88 2.40 9.05 -12.37
CA PHE A 88 2.91 10.01 -11.38
C PHE A 88 1.98 10.14 -10.17
N LEU A 89 0.66 10.17 -10.42
CA LEU A 89 -0.33 10.22 -9.37
C LEU A 89 -0.27 8.98 -8.47
N GLY A 90 -0.16 7.78 -9.07
CA GLY A 90 -0.04 6.51 -8.36
C GLY A 90 1.23 6.42 -7.51
N PHE A 91 2.37 6.82 -8.06
CA PHE A 91 3.62 6.87 -7.29
C PHE A 91 3.56 7.87 -6.14
N TRP A 92 2.97 9.06 -6.36
CA TRP A 92 2.79 10.04 -5.28
C TRP A 92 1.82 9.52 -4.21
N ALA A 93 0.72 8.89 -4.59
CA ALA A 93 -0.22 8.29 -3.64
C ALA A 93 0.42 7.20 -2.78
N ASN A 94 1.37 6.43 -3.32
CA ASN A 94 2.11 5.41 -2.58
C ASN A 94 3.43 5.90 -1.96
N SER A 95 3.78 7.19 -2.09
CA SER A 95 5.07 7.70 -1.59
C SER A 95 5.26 7.49 -0.09
N LEU A 96 4.19 7.62 0.72
CA LEU A 96 4.23 7.33 2.15
C LEU A 96 4.63 5.88 2.44
N ASN A 97 4.08 4.93 1.68
CA ASN A 97 4.42 3.51 1.82
C ASN A 97 5.89 3.26 1.53
N PHE A 98 6.40 3.84 0.43
CA PHE A 98 7.81 3.70 0.07
C PHE A 98 8.73 4.34 1.12
N ILE A 99 8.34 5.48 1.71
CA ILE A 99 9.10 6.12 2.79
C ILE A 99 9.12 5.24 4.04
N VAL A 100 7.97 4.72 4.46
CA VAL A 100 7.87 3.85 5.65
C VAL A 100 8.68 2.57 5.46
N VAL A 101 8.56 1.92 4.30
CA VAL A 101 9.33 0.71 3.98
C VAL A 101 10.82 0.99 3.92
N GLY A 102 11.22 2.06 3.22
CA GLY A 102 12.63 2.45 3.11
C GLY A 102 13.25 2.75 4.47
N ALA A 103 12.56 3.51 5.32
CA ALA A 103 13.00 3.80 6.68
C ALA A 103 13.10 2.53 7.54
N ALA A 104 12.12 1.60 7.44
CA ALA A 104 12.16 0.32 8.14
C ALA A 104 13.35 -0.54 7.71
N LEU A 105 13.64 -0.61 6.40
CA LEU A 105 14.80 -1.32 5.86
C LEU A 105 16.12 -0.71 6.37
N ILE A 106 16.25 0.62 6.33
CA ILE A 106 17.44 1.32 6.81
C ILE A 106 17.68 1.03 8.30
N LEU A 107 16.64 1.17 9.13
CA LEU A 107 16.75 0.89 10.57
C LEU A 107 17.07 -0.57 10.86
N TYR A 108 16.48 -1.49 10.09
CA TYR A 108 16.79 -2.91 10.20
C TYR A 108 18.28 -3.21 9.91
N VAL A 109 18.82 -2.65 8.82
CA VAL A 109 20.23 -2.80 8.45
C VAL A 109 21.15 -2.16 9.50
N LEU A 110 20.83 -0.95 9.97
CA LEU A 110 21.60 -0.27 11.01
C LEU A 110 21.61 -1.08 12.32
N TYR A 111 20.46 -1.63 12.72
CA TYR A 111 20.40 -2.51 13.89
C TYR A 111 21.26 -3.77 13.69
N ALA A 112 21.17 -4.41 12.54
CA ALA A 112 21.96 -5.62 12.25
C ALA A 112 23.48 -5.38 12.25
N LEU A 113 23.92 -4.18 11.83
CA LEU A 113 25.33 -3.82 11.77
C LEU A 113 25.90 -3.30 13.09
N THR A 114 25.11 -2.55 13.89
CA THR A 114 25.61 -1.82 15.07
C THR A 114 25.19 -2.46 16.39
N SER A 115 24.12 -3.30 16.39
CA SER A 115 23.49 -3.91 17.58
C SER A 115 23.13 -2.89 18.69
N VAL A 116 22.88 -1.63 18.31
CA VAL A 116 22.53 -0.54 19.24
C VAL A 116 21.04 -0.59 19.56
N GLU A 117 20.68 -0.65 20.86
CA GLU A 117 19.30 -0.78 21.34
C GLU A 117 18.35 0.33 20.87
N VAL A 118 18.88 1.55 20.64
CA VAL A 118 18.08 2.68 20.12
C VAL A 118 17.52 2.36 18.73
N PHE A 119 18.32 1.76 17.84
CA PHE A 119 17.85 1.37 16.51
C PHE A 119 16.82 0.25 16.58
N GLN A 120 16.93 -0.67 17.53
CA GLN A 120 15.94 -1.71 17.78
C GLN A 120 14.60 -1.11 18.20
N SER A 121 14.60 -0.16 19.12
CA SER A 121 13.38 0.51 19.60
C SER A 121 12.70 1.32 18.50
N LEU A 122 13.47 2.09 17.72
CA LEU A 122 12.95 2.84 16.57
C LEU A 122 12.40 1.90 15.48
N PHE A 123 13.11 0.81 15.20
CA PHE A 123 12.64 -0.21 14.27
C PHE A 123 11.32 -0.85 14.74
N ALA A 124 11.17 -1.14 16.03
CA ALA A 124 9.94 -1.72 16.58
C ALA A 124 8.72 -0.79 16.37
N ILE A 125 8.89 0.52 16.63
CA ILE A 125 7.83 1.52 16.41
C ILE A 125 7.49 1.62 14.92
N LEU A 126 8.52 1.72 14.06
CA LEU A 126 8.30 1.84 12.63
C LEU A 126 7.71 0.57 12.02
N ASN A 127 8.08 -0.60 12.55
CA ASN A 127 7.49 -1.89 12.15
C ASN A 127 6.01 -1.99 12.53
N LEU A 128 5.58 -1.37 13.62
CA LEU A 128 4.15 -1.27 13.96
C LEU A 128 3.39 -0.47 12.90
N ILE A 129 3.92 0.69 12.51
CA ILE A 129 3.34 1.53 11.45
C ILE A 129 3.35 0.76 10.12
N PHE A 130 4.46 0.10 9.78
CA PHE A 130 4.58 -0.74 8.60
C PHE A 130 3.49 -1.83 8.56
N ARG A 131 3.28 -2.54 9.68
CA ARG A 131 2.23 -3.57 9.79
C ARG A 131 0.83 -3.02 9.57
N LEU A 132 0.54 -1.78 10.00
CA LEU A 132 -0.73 -1.13 9.71
C LEU A 132 -0.95 -1.00 8.19
N PHE A 133 0.02 -0.48 7.45
CA PHE A 133 -0.09 -0.32 6.00
C PHE A 133 -0.11 -1.64 5.24
N VAL A 134 0.64 -2.64 5.73
CA VAL A 134 0.67 -4.00 5.14
C VAL A 134 -0.60 -4.79 5.46
N SER A 135 -1.40 -4.37 6.45
CA SER A 135 -2.53 -5.15 6.99
C SER A 135 -3.49 -5.67 5.92
N MET A 136 -3.76 -4.89 4.86
CA MET A 136 -4.62 -5.32 3.76
C MET A 136 -4.03 -6.47 2.93
N TYR A 137 -2.72 -6.66 2.94
CA TYR A 137 -2.02 -7.71 2.20
C TYR A 137 -1.56 -8.87 3.08
N LEU A 138 -1.62 -8.72 4.43
CA LEU A 138 -1.01 -9.63 5.39
C LEU A 138 -1.40 -11.10 5.19
N GLY A 139 -2.67 -11.40 4.97
CA GLY A 139 -3.11 -12.79 4.81
C GLY A 139 -2.54 -13.44 3.53
N VAL A 140 -2.47 -12.69 2.42
CA VAL A 140 -1.87 -13.19 1.17
C VAL A 140 -0.36 -13.33 1.32
N ILE A 141 0.30 -12.32 1.91
CA ILE A 141 1.76 -12.34 2.14
C ILE A 141 2.14 -13.49 3.07
N GLN A 142 1.41 -13.70 4.16
CA GLN A 142 1.66 -14.83 5.07
C GLN A 142 1.47 -16.17 4.38
N GLY A 143 0.42 -16.33 3.55
CA GLY A 143 0.21 -17.54 2.78
C GLY A 143 1.38 -17.87 1.84
N ILE A 144 1.96 -16.85 1.19
CA ILE A 144 3.12 -17.00 0.29
C ILE A 144 4.41 -17.25 1.09
N CYS A 145 4.59 -16.53 2.20
CA CYS A 145 5.80 -16.60 3.02
C CYS A 145 5.82 -17.74 4.03
N ALA A 146 4.76 -18.56 4.13
CA ALA A 146 4.69 -19.68 5.08
C ALA A 146 5.90 -20.63 5.00
N SER A 147 6.47 -20.81 3.81
CA SER A 147 7.67 -21.63 3.59
C SER A 147 8.96 -21.06 4.22
N PHE A 148 8.95 -19.79 4.65
CA PHE A 148 10.12 -19.09 5.19
C PHE A 148 10.01 -18.82 6.71
N GLU A 149 9.00 -19.38 7.38
CA GLU A 149 8.74 -19.14 8.82
C GLU A 149 9.89 -19.59 9.73
N GLU A 150 10.71 -20.56 9.31
CA GLU A 150 11.85 -21.05 10.08
C GLU A 150 12.93 -19.98 10.34
N SER A 151 13.03 -18.96 9.48
CA SER A 151 14.01 -17.87 9.62
C SER A 151 13.31 -16.53 9.74
N VAL A 152 13.32 -15.94 10.95
CA VAL A 152 12.69 -14.63 11.22
C VAL A 152 13.18 -13.54 10.29
N HIS A 153 14.48 -13.52 9.99
CA HIS A 153 15.08 -12.51 9.09
C HIS A 153 14.61 -12.68 7.65
N LEU A 154 14.63 -13.92 7.16
CA LEU A 154 14.20 -14.22 5.78
C LEU A 154 12.70 -13.97 5.61
N TYR A 155 11.90 -14.33 6.60
CA TYR A 155 10.47 -14.09 6.63
C TYR A 155 10.16 -12.58 6.55
N TRP A 156 10.82 -11.75 7.39
CA TRP A 156 10.61 -10.30 7.37
C TRP A 156 11.03 -9.66 6.03
N ILE A 157 12.18 -10.06 5.47
CA ILE A 157 12.66 -9.57 4.17
C ILE A 157 11.67 -9.95 3.07
N SER A 158 11.20 -11.20 3.05
CA SER A 158 10.24 -11.69 2.05
C SER A 158 8.91 -10.92 2.11
N GLN A 159 8.39 -10.66 3.31
CA GLN A 159 7.21 -9.82 3.50
C GLN A 159 7.42 -8.42 2.94
N THR A 160 8.57 -7.82 3.22
CA THR A 160 8.89 -6.46 2.78
C THR A 160 8.99 -6.37 1.26
N VAL A 161 9.66 -7.34 0.62
CA VAL A 161 9.77 -7.41 -0.85
C VAL A 161 8.41 -7.56 -1.50
N LEU A 162 7.57 -8.49 -1.01
CA LEU A 162 6.21 -8.67 -1.54
C LEU A 162 5.36 -7.41 -1.37
N TYR A 163 5.48 -6.73 -0.24
CA TYR A 163 4.77 -5.48 -0.03
C TYR A 163 5.17 -4.39 -1.03
N ILE A 164 6.48 -4.24 -1.30
CA ILE A 164 6.96 -3.30 -2.33
C ILE A 164 6.35 -3.65 -3.70
N VAL A 165 6.31 -4.94 -4.05
CA VAL A 165 5.67 -5.39 -5.30
C VAL A 165 4.20 -4.98 -5.35
N PHE A 166 3.44 -5.19 -4.28
CA PHE A 166 2.04 -4.76 -4.19
C PHE A 166 1.89 -3.23 -4.30
N CYS A 167 2.77 -2.45 -3.68
CA CYS A 167 2.77 -0.99 -3.80
C CYS A 167 3.04 -0.53 -5.24
N VAL A 168 3.96 -1.18 -5.94
CA VAL A 168 4.23 -0.91 -7.36
C VAL A 168 3.01 -1.25 -8.22
N ILE A 169 2.40 -2.43 -8.02
CA ILE A 169 1.20 -2.84 -8.74
C ILE A 169 0.07 -1.84 -8.51
N SER A 170 -0.17 -1.43 -7.26
CA SER A 170 -1.22 -0.45 -6.94
C SER A 170 -0.97 0.92 -7.58
N SER A 171 0.30 1.33 -7.69
CA SER A 171 0.69 2.55 -8.40
C SER A 171 0.40 2.47 -9.89
N LEU A 172 0.53 1.28 -10.48
CA LEU A 172 0.28 1.06 -11.91
C LEU A 172 -1.21 0.93 -12.25
N VAL A 173 -2.04 0.51 -11.32
CA VAL A 173 -3.51 0.40 -11.52
C VAL A 173 -4.17 1.76 -11.79
N ILE A 174 -3.56 2.87 -11.37
CA ILE A 174 -4.04 4.23 -11.63
C ILE A 174 -3.75 4.68 -13.09
N LEU A 175 -3.06 3.84 -13.87
CA LEU A 175 -2.60 4.14 -15.23
C LEU A 175 -3.67 4.45 -16.28
N PRO A 176 -4.75 3.76 -16.40
CA PRO A 176 -5.71 4.14 -17.39
C PRO A 176 -6.69 5.15 -16.82
N SER A 177 -6.33 6.46 -16.88
CA SER A 177 -7.44 7.37 -17.14
C SER A 177 -8.06 6.86 -18.45
N PRO A 178 -9.33 6.48 -18.47
CA PRO A 178 -9.91 5.93 -19.67
C PRO A 178 -9.65 6.91 -20.81
N ASN A 179 -9.06 6.39 -21.90
CA ASN A 179 -9.09 7.06 -23.18
C ASN A 179 -10.54 7.10 -23.63
N VAL A 180 -11.32 7.90 -22.94
CA VAL A 180 -12.68 8.16 -23.31
C VAL A 180 -12.67 9.27 -24.32
#